data_307b691d5655a2b8a920790d07087af4
#
_entry.id   307b691d5655a2b8a920790d07087af4
#
_cell.length_a   1.000
_cell.length_b   1.000
_cell.length_c   1.000
_cell.angle_alpha   90.00
_cell.angle_beta   90.00
_cell.angle_gamma   90.00
#
_symmetry.space_group_name_H-M   'P 1'
#
loop_
_entity.id
_entity.type
_entity.pdbx_description
1 polymer ?
#
loop_
_entity_poly.entity_id
_entity_poly.type
_entity_poly.pdbx_seq_one_letter_code
_entity_poly.pdbx_strand_id
1 'polypeptide(L)'
;MAYLEIGSMAPEFSLPDEHGKLHSLIDYRGKKLVLYFYPKDDSYGCINEACEFRDDYDEYEKAGVEILGISVDGQSAHMRFIAKYDLQFTLLTDPTFETLEAYGVWSEKSIFGKSFLGVRRTTYVIDEEGKVVNIFTRVKPKGHSKEILASFNHE
;
A
#
# COMPACT_ATOMS: atom_id res chain seq x y z
N MET A 1 -2.73 -3.61 18.09
CA MET A 1 -3.59 -3.78 16.92
C MET A 1 -3.16 -4.97 16.09
N ALA A 2 -4.12 -5.76 15.70
CA ALA A 2 -3.86 -6.97 14.92
C ALA A 2 -4.02 -6.69 13.44
N TYR A 3 -3.20 -7.35 12.63
CA TYR A 3 -3.40 -7.39 11.19
C TYR A 3 -4.71 -8.09 10.84
N LEU A 4 -5.24 -7.81 9.64
CA LEU A 4 -6.41 -8.53 9.13
C LEU A 4 -6.04 -9.98 8.84
N GLU A 5 -7.02 -10.85 8.94
CA GLU A 5 -6.82 -12.27 8.62
C GLU A 5 -7.09 -12.54 7.15
N ILE A 6 -6.33 -13.49 6.59
CA ILE A 6 -6.58 -13.98 5.23
C ILE A 6 -7.98 -14.61 5.21
N GLY A 7 -8.76 -14.26 4.19
CA GLY A 7 -10.14 -14.70 4.04
C GLY A 7 -11.18 -13.71 4.58
N SER A 8 -10.73 -12.71 5.37
CA SER A 8 -11.65 -11.69 5.86
C SER A 8 -11.92 -10.62 4.82
N MET A 9 -13.04 -9.93 4.95
CA MET A 9 -13.33 -8.78 4.09
C MET A 9 -12.43 -7.62 4.47
N ALA A 10 -11.80 -6.98 3.48
CA ALA A 10 -11.00 -5.80 3.69
C ALA A 10 -11.91 -4.64 4.12
N PRO A 11 -11.53 -3.85 5.16
CA PRO A 11 -12.31 -2.69 5.56
C PRO A 11 -12.45 -1.66 4.45
N GLU A 12 -13.65 -1.11 4.30
CA GLU A 12 -13.90 -0.03 3.33
C GLU A 12 -13.13 1.23 3.71
N PHE A 13 -12.73 1.97 2.70
CA PHE A 13 -12.13 3.28 2.87
C PHE A 13 -12.54 4.20 1.72
N SER A 14 -12.37 5.49 1.90
CA SER A 14 -12.50 6.48 0.84
C SER A 14 -11.43 7.54 1.12
N LEU A 15 -10.38 7.56 0.31
CA LEU A 15 -9.22 8.40 0.53
C LEU A 15 -8.85 9.18 -0.72
N PRO A 16 -8.36 10.43 -0.56
CA PRO A 16 -7.96 11.24 -1.72
C PRO A 16 -6.60 10.79 -2.28
N ASP A 17 -6.49 10.88 -3.59
CA ASP A 17 -5.22 10.68 -4.27
C ASP A 17 -4.42 11.99 -4.35
N GLU A 18 -3.33 11.99 -5.13
CA GLU A 18 -2.44 13.14 -5.32
C GLU A 18 -3.11 14.34 -5.99
N HIS A 19 -4.27 14.13 -6.59
CA HIS A 19 -5.07 15.22 -7.21
C HIS A 19 -6.31 15.57 -6.41
N GLY A 20 -6.49 14.96 -5.23
CA GLY A 20 -7.67 15.16 -4.40
C GLY A 20 -8.89 14.36 -4.80
N LYS A 21 -8.77 13.47 -5.80
CA LYS A 21 -9.86 12.60 -6.21
C LYS A 21 -9.99 11.44 -5.22
N LEU A 22 -11.22 11.20 -4.76
CA LEU A 22 -11.48 10.11 -3.82
C LEU A 22 -11.44 8.75 -4.51
N HIS A 23 -10.75 7.81 -3.87
CA HIS A 23 -10.74 6.40 -4.25
C HIS A 23 -11.32 5.60 -3.10
N SER A 24 -12.35 4.82 -3.38
CA SER A 24 -12.99 3.95 -2.41
C SER A 24 -12.67 2.51 -2.73
N LEU A 25 -12.53 1.66 -1.71
CA LEU A 25 -12.21 0.25 -1.93
C LEU A 25 -13.24 -0.42 -2.87
N ILE A 26 -14.51 -0.08 -2.71
CA ILE A 26 -15.56 -0.65 -3.54
C ILE A 26 -15.38 -0.38 -5.04
N ASP A 27 -14.68 0.69 -5.40
CA ASP A 27 -14.40 1.02 -6.80
C ASP A 27 -13.49 0.01 -7.48
N TYR A 28 -12.81 -0.82 -6.68
CA TYR A 28 -11.86 -1.82 -7.17
C TYR A 28 -12.45 -3.23 -7.21
N ARG A 29 -13.76 -3.39 -6.95
CA ARG A 29 -14.43 -4.68 -7.11
C ARG A 29 -14.31 -5.15 -8.56
N GLY A 30 -14.06 -6.45 -8.74
CA GLY A 30 -13.79 -7.02 -10.05
C GLY A 30 -12.34 -6.95 -10.48
N LYS A 31 -11.47 -6.37 -9.65
CA LYS A 31 -10.02 -6.28 -9.92
C LYS A 31 -9.24 -6.80 -8.73
N LYS A 32 -8.09 -7.38 -8.99
CA LYS A 32 -7.13 -7.72 -7.94
C LYS A 32 -6.42 -6.44 -7.54
N LEU A 33 -6.21 -6.24 -6.24
CA LEU A 33 -5.63 -5.03 -5.69
C LEU A 33 -4.46 -5.35 -4.78
N VAL A 34 -3.33 -4.70 -5.05
CA VAL A 34 -2.19 -4.64 -4.14
C VAL A 34 -2.28 -3.31 -3.41
N LEU A 35 -2.50 -3.38 -2.10
CA LEU A 35 -2.63 -2.21 -1.25
C LEU A 35 -1.45 -2.18 -0.30
N TYR A 36 -0.49 -1.28 -0.54
CA TYR A 36 0.70 -1.25 0.30
C TYR A 36 0.75 0.02 1.16
N PHE A 37 1.08 -0.20 2.43
CA PHE A 37 1.22 0.85 3.42
C PHE A 37 2.70 1.12 3.66
N TYR A 38 3.10 2.39 3.65
CA TYR A 38 4.49 2.76 3.79
C TYR A 38 4.62 4.02 4.66
N PRO A 39 5.77 4.20 5.34
CA PRO A 39 5.89 5.26 6.35
C PRO A 39 5.92 6.69 5.80
N LYS A 40 6.64 6.94 4.71
CA LYS A 40 6.87 8.33 4.28
C LYS A 40 7.37 8.41 2.85
N ASP A 41 6.77 9.35 2.07
CA ASP A 41 7.24 9.67 0.73
C ASP A 41 8.70 10.09 0.75
N ASP A 42 9.42 9.70 -0.32
CA ASP A 42 10.82 10.10 -0.55
C ASP A 42 11.81 9.69 0.56
N SER A 43 11.42 8.75 1.43
CA SER A 43 12.36 8.12 2.36
C SER A 43 13.04 6.93 1.68
N TYR A 44 14.24 6.56 2.15
CA TYR A 44 15.10 5.57 1.48
C TYR A 44 14.38 4.26 1.13
N GLY A 45 13.74 3.62 2.11
CA GLY A 45 13.04 2.35 1.86
C GLY A 45 11.79 2.53 0.99
N CYS A 46 11.09 3.65 1.14
CA CYS A 46 9.88 3.91 0.36
C CYS A 46 10.20 4.24 -1.09
N ILE A 47 11.34 4.89 -1.35
CA ILE A 47 11.83 5.10 -2.73
C ILE A 47 12.07 3.74 -3.38
N ASN A 48 12.81 2.85 -2.71
CA ASN A 48 13.13 1.54 -3.27
C ASN A 48 11.87 0.73 -3.55
N GLU A 49 10.93 0.70 -2.64
CA GLU A 49 9.68 -0.02 -2.79
C GLU A 49 8.86 0.50 -3.98
N ALA A 50 8.67 1.81 -4.04
CA ALA A 50 7.91 2.44 -5.11
C ALA A 50 8.56 2.26 -6.47
N CYS A 51 9.88 2.40 -6.55
CA CYS A 51 10.61 2.23 -7.81
C CYS A 51 10.56 0.80 -8.33
N GLU A 52 10.54 -0.21 -7.44
CA GLU A 52 10.37 -1.59 -7.85
C GLU A 52 8.98 -1.84 -8.43
N PHE A 53 7.93 -1.30 -7.80
CA PHE A 53 6.58 -1.36 -8.36
C PHE A 53 6.51 -0.66 -9.72
N ARG A 54 7.15 0.49 -9.84
CA ARG A 54 7.24 1.23 -11.11
C ARG A 54 7.88 0.37 -12.20
N ASP A 55 9.01 -0.27 -11.91
CA ASP A 55 9.76 -1.06 -12.87
C ASP A 55 8.99 -2.32 -13.30
N ASP A 56 8.18 -2.88 -12.40
CA ASP A 56 7.39 -4.08 -12.64
C ASP A 56 5.95 -3.78 -13.06
N TYR A 57 5.60 -2.52 -13.24
CA TYR A 57 4.22 -2.10 -13.45
C TYR A 57 3.52 -2.83 -14.60
N ASP A 58 4.21 -3.04 -15.71
CA ASP A 58 3.65 -3.75 -16.87
C ASP A 58 3.26 -5.18 -16.52
N GLU A 59 4.01 -5.85 -15.65
CA GLU A 59 3.69 -7.19 -15.20
C GLU A 59 2.42 -7.21 -14.36
N TYR A 60 2.23 -6.19 -13.51
CA TYR A 60 0.99 -6.05 -12.74
C TYR A 60 -0.21 -5.80 -13.65
N GLU A 61 -0.07 -4.91 -14.63
CA GLU A 61 -1.13 -4.64 -15.59
C GLU A 61 -1.54 -5.90 -16.36
N LYS A 62 -0.58 -6.67 -16.84
CA LYS A 62 -0.83 -7.92 -17.56
C LYS A 62 -1.55 -8.94 -16.69
N ALA A 63 -1.29 -8.93 -15.41
CA ALA A 63 -1.94 -9.82 -14.44
C ALA A 63 -3.32 -9.31 -13.99
N GLY A 64 -3.74 -8.13 -14.44
CA GLY A 64 -5.02 -7.54 -14.02
C GLY A 64 -5.00 -7.02 -12.59
N VAL A 65 -3.84 -6.58 -12.11
CA VAL A 65 -3.63 -6.15 -10.72
C VAL A 65 -3.43 -4.64 -10.66
N GLU A 66 -4.23 -3.98 -9.83
CA GLU A 66 -4.07 -2.56 -9.53
C GLU A 66 -3.16 -2.39 -8.30
N ILE A 67 -2.42 -1.28 -8.25
CA ILE A 67 -1.56 -0.94 -7.12
C ILE A 67 -2.01 0.37 -6.51
N LEU A 68 -2.22 0.39 -5.19
CA LEU A 68 -2.46 1.61 -4.42
C LEU A 68 -1.47 1.68 -3.26
N GLY A 69 -0.79 2.80 -3.12
CA GLY A 69 0.04 3.07 -1.94
C GLY A 69 -0.72 3.98 -0.98
N ILE A 70 -0.56 3.76 0.31
CA ILE A 70 -1.19 4.59 1.35
C ILE A 70 -0.14 5.02 2.37
N SER A 71 -0.10 6.31 2.65
CA SER A 71 0.70 6.87 3.74
C SER A 71 -0.05 8.03 4.39
N VAL A 72 0.57 8.67 5.38
CA VAL A 72 0.02 9.86 6.02
C VAL A 72 0.44 11.15 5.32
N ASP A 73 1.33 11.05 4.33
CA ASP A 73 1.79 12.22 3.58
C ASP A 73 0.63 12.87 2.84
N GLY A 74 0.71 14.19 2.69
CA GLY A 74 -0.33 14.95 2.02
C GLY A 74 -0.22 14.93 0.50
N GLN A 75 -1.21 15.53 -0.13
CA GLN A 75 -1.34 15.59 -1.59
C GLN A 75 -0.10 16.16 -2.28
N SER A 76 0.45 17.26 -1.76
CA SER A 76 1.62 17.90 -2.36
C SER A 76 2.86 17.01 -2.32
N ALA A 77 3.07 16.29 -1.20
CA ALA A 77 4.18 15.36 -1.07
C ALA A 77 4.05 14.21 -2.06
N HIS A 78 2.84 13.66 -2.20
CA HIS A 78 2.56 12.59 -3.18
C HIS A 78 2.81 13.07 -4.61
N MET A 79 2.38 14.27 -4.96
CA MET A 79 2.62 14.82 -6.30
C MET A 79 4.10 14.93 -6.60
N ARG A 80 4.91 15.42 -5.63
CA ARG A 80 6.36 15.53 -5.81
C ARG A 80 7.02 14.16 -5.95
N PHE A 81 6.60 13.20 -5.14
CA PHE A 81 7.14 11.85 -5.14
C PHE A 81 6.86 11.15 -6.47
N ILE A 82 5.62 11.20 -6.93
CA ILE A 82 5.21 10.63 -8.22
C ILE A 82 5.99 11.25 -9.37
N ALA A 83 6.11 12.59 -9.39
CA ALA A 83 6.83 13.29 -10.45
C ALA A 83 8.32 12.97 -10.45
N LYS A 84 8.93 12.91 -9.26
CA LYS A 84 10.37 12.68 -9.11
C LYS A 84 10.80 11.30 -9.61
N TYR A 85 9.98 10.30 -9.40
CA TYR A 85 10.32 8.90 -9.73
C TYR A 85 9.46 8.30 -10.85
N ASP A 86 8.64 9.11 -11.52
CA ASP A 86 7.78 8.66 -12.63
C ASP A 86 6.89 7.49 -12.25
N LEU A 87 6.20 7.59 -11.13
CA LEU A 87 5.31 6.51 -10.67
C LEU A 87 4.02 6.51 -11.49
N GLN A 88 3.60 5.33 -11.96
CA GLN A 88 2.38 5.18 -12.78
C GLN A 88 1.16 4.83 -11.95
N PHE A 89 1.34 4.49 -10.70
CA PHE A 89 0.25 4.07 -9.82
C PHE A 89 -0.12 5.19 -8.83
N THR A 90 -1.25 5.02 -8.20
CA THR A 90 -1.87 6.04 -7.34
C THR A 90 -1.36 5.95 -5.91
N LEU A 91 -1.14 7.09 -5.29
CA LEU A 91 -0.83 7.21 -3.87
C LEU A 91 -1.99 7.91 -3.16
N LEU A 92 -2.43 7.34 -2.04
CA LEU A 92 -3.54 7.84 -1.25
C LEU A 92 -3.06 8.40 0.07
N THR A 93 -3.77 9.40 0.57
CA THR A 93 -3.50 10.04 1.86
C THR A 93 -4.53 9.60 2.89
N ASP A 94 -4.08 9.14 4.05
CA ASP A 94 -4.96 8.85 5.19
C ASP A 94 -4.72 9.88 6.31
N PRO A 95 -5.39 11.05 6.24
CA PRO A 95 -5.09 12.16 7.13
C PRO A 95 -5.56 11.95 8.57
N THR A 96 -6.51 11.03 8.79
CA THR A 96 -7.09 10.78 10.11
C THR A 96 -6.55 9.50 10.75
N PHE A 97 -5.71 8.74 10.04
CA PHE A 97 -5.17 7.46 10.47
C PHE A 97 -6.20 6.34 10.62
N GLU A 98 -7.46 6.58 10.27
CA GLU A 98 -8.54 5.61 10.42
C GLU A 98 -8.32 4.35 9.58
N THR A 99 -7.90 4.52 8.33
CA THR A 99 -7.62 3.38 7.45
C THR A 99 -6.40 2.61 7.92
N LEU A 100 -5.35 3.32 8.35
CA LEU A 100 -4.15 2.68 8.91
C LEU A 100 -4.50 1.84 10.14
N GLU A 101 -5.36 2.35 11.00
CA GLU A 101 -5.81 1.62 12.19
C GLU A 101 -6.67 0.41 11.81
N ALA A 102 -7.61 0.61 10.87
CA ALA A 102 -8.50 -0.46 10.42
C ALA A 102 -7.73 -1.64 9.82
N TYR A 103 -6.61 -1.38 9.16
CA TYR A 103 -5.77 -2.41 8.56
C TYR A 103 -4.67 -2.93 9.50
N GLY A 104 -4.62 -2.42 10.72
CA GLY A 104 -3.66 -2.90 11.74
C GLY A 104 -2.22 -2.49 11.49
N VAL A 105 -1.98 -1.45 10.71
CA VAL A 105 -0.64 -1.01 10.31
C VAL A 105 -0.14 0.23 11.05
N TRP A 106 -1.00 0.90 11.82
CA TRP A 106 -0.65 2.04 12.63
C TRP A 106 -0.37 1.56 14.05
N SER A 107 0.89 1.61 14.47
CA SER A 107 1.26 1.04 15.75
C SER A 107 2.48 1.72 16.35
N GLU A 108 2.73 1.41 17.61
CA GLU A 108 3.90 1.87 18.33
C GLU A 108 5.16 1.21 17.80
N LYS A 109 6.18 2.03 17.54
CA LYS A 109 7.53 1.59 17.18
C LYS A 109 8.52 2.05 18.25
N SER A 110 9.59 1.30 18.43
CA SER A 110 10.64 1.66 19.39
C SER A 110 11.99 1.77 18.68
N ILE A 111 12.66 2.91 18.85
CA ILE A 111 14.02 3.14 18.36
C ILE A 111 14.83 3.79 19.48
N PHE A 112 15.97 3.19 19.82
CA PHE A 112 16.87 3.70 20.87
C PHE A 112 16.15 3.92 22.21
N GLY A 113 15.22 3.00 22.56
CA GLY A 113 14.49 3.09 23.82
C GLY A 113 13.35 4.10 23.85
N LYS A 114 13.11 4.80 22.75
CA LYS A 114 11.99 5.74 22.62
C LYS A 114 10.89 5.12 21.79
N SER A 115 9.65 5.27 22.25
CA SER A 115 8.47 4.79 21.55
C SER A 115 7.81 5.93 20.77
N PHE A 116 7.32 5.63 19.58
CA PHE A 116 6.53 6.56 18.77
C PHE A 116 5.54 5.78 17.91
N LEU A 117 4.48 6.45 17.49
CA LEU A 117 3.50 5.84 16.58
C LEU A 117 3.99 5.98 15.13
N GLY A 118 3.79 4.96 14.35
CA GLY A 118 4.18 4.96 12.95
C GLY A 118 3.54 3.86 12.14
N VAL A 119 3.75 3.92 10.83
CA VAL A 119 3.20 2.95 9.89
C VAL A 119 4.12 1.73 9.81
N ARG A 120 3.53 0.55 9.97
CA ARG A 120 4.23 -0.71 9.68
C ARG A 120 4.20 -0.93 8.18
N ARG A 121 5.36 -1.14 7.58
CA ARG A 121 5.45 -1.44 6.15
C ARG A 121 4.80 -2.79 5.88
N THR A 122 3.63 -2.75 5.24
CA THR A 122 2.75 -3.91 5.09
C THR A 122 2.07 -3.84 3.74
N THR A 123 1.89 -4.99 3.11
CA THR A 123 1.13 -5.08 1.85
C THR A 123 0.02 -6.10 2.00
N TYR A 124 -1.19 -5.71 1.63
CA TYR A 124 -2.33 -6.59 1.52
C TYR A 124 -2.63 -6.86 0.05
N VAL A 125 -2.95 -8.11 -0.27
CA VAL A 125 -3.48 -8.46 -1.59
C VAL A 125 -4.95 -8.76 -1.40
N ILE A 126 -5.78 -8.06 -2.16
CA ILE A 126 -7.24 -8.13 -2.06
C ILE A 126 -7.79 -8.62 -3.39
N ASP A 127 -8.71 -9.58 -3.33
CA ASP A 127 -9.28 -10.18 -4.53
C ASP A 127 -10.43 -9.34 -5.12
N GLU A 128 -11.01 -9.83 -6.20
CA GLU A 128 -12.09 -9.15 -6.92
C GLU A 128 -13.36 -8.99 -6.09
N GLU A 129 -13.51 -9.78 -5.04
CA GLU A 129 -14.65 -9.72 -4.12
C GLU A 129 -14.41 -8.87 -2.88
N GLY A 130 -13.21 -8.30 -2.75
CA GLY A 130 -12.82 -7.47 -1.60
C GLY A 130 -12.32 -8.25 -0.41
N LYS A 131 -11.95 -9.52 -0.60
CA LYS A 131 -11.38 -10.36 0.47
C LYS A 131 -9.87 -10.28 0.48
N VAL A 132 -9.28 -10.31 1.68
CA VAL A 132 -7.84 -10.41 1.86
C VAL A 132 -7.39 -11.82 1.49
N VAL A 133 -6.57 -11.95 0.46
CA VAL A 133 -6.06 -13.25 0.02
C VAL A 133 -4.59 -13.46 0.37
N ASN A 134 -3.87 -12.39 0.68
CA ASN A 134 -2.49 -12.49 1.15
C ASN A 134 -2.11 -11.24 1.94
N ILE A 135 -1.10 -11.39 2.80
CA ILE A 135 -0.54 -10.30 3.57
C ILE A 135 0.97 -10.47 3.68
N PHE A 136 1.70 -9.38 3.45
CA PHE A 136 3.15 -9.33 3.63
C PHE A 136 3.44 -8.35 4.75
N THR A 137 3.98 -8.86 5.86
CA THR A 137 4.32 -8.06 7.03
C THR A 137 5.83 -7.90 7.13
N ARG A 138 6.28 -6.88 7.87
CA ARG A 138 7.72 -6.59 8.04
C ARG A 138 8.44 -6.53 6.69
N VAL A 139 7.82 -5.85 5.74
CA VAL A 139 8.27 -5.81 4.36
C VAL A 139 9.67 -5.22 4.27
N LYS A 140 10.53 -5.92 3.54
CA LYS A 140 11.83 -5.41 3.11
C LYS A 140 11.64 -4.83 1.71
N PRO A 141 11.91 -3.56 1.48
CA PRO A 141 11.64 -2.94 0.18
C PRO A 141 12.30 -3.64 -1.00
N LYS A 142 13.54 -4.10 -0.83
CA LYS A 142 14.26 -4.78 -1.91
C LYS A 142 13.65 -6.16 -2.19
N GLY A 143 13.22 -6.38 -3.43
CA GLY A 143 12.66 -7.65 -3.88
C GLY A 143 11.18 -7.83 -3.59
N HIS A 144 10.54 -6.86 -2.92
CA HIS A 144 9.14 -7.00 -2.50
C HIS A 144 8.16 -7.10 -3.67
N SER A 145 8.34 -6.28 -4.70
CA SER A 145 7.47 -6.31 -5.88
C SER A 145 7.46 -7.69 -6.55
N LYS A 146 8.65 -8.29 -6.72
CA LYS A 146 8.75 -9.63 -7.31
C LYS A 146 8.16 -10.71 -6.40
N GLU A 147 8.30 -10.56 -5.10
CA GLU A 147 7.70 -11.46 -4.11
C GLU A 147 6.17 -11.47 -4.24
N ILE A 148 5.56 -10.31 -4.39
CA ILE A 148 4.11 -10.18 -4.58
C ILE A 148 3.69 -10.82 -5.91
N LEU A 149 4.40 -10.51 -7.00
CA LEU A 149 4.10 -11.07 -8.33
C LEU A 149 4.18 -12.59 -8.31
N ALA A 150 5.19 -13.16 -7.66
CA ALA A 150 5.35 -14.61 -7.54
C ALA A 150 4.15 -15.25 -6.83
N SER A 151 3.52 -14.55 -5.88
CA SER A 151 2.38 -15.08 -5.14
C SER A 151 1.15 -15.31 -6.04
N PHE A 152 1.02 -14.56 -7.13
CA PHE A 152 -0.10 -14.75 -8.07
C PHE A 152 0.05 -15.99 -8.92
N ASN A 153 1.24 -16.52 -9.07
CA ASN A 153 1.48 -17.71 -9.89
C ASN A 153 1.07 -19.01 -9.19
N HIS A 154 0.68 -18.94 -7.94
CA HIS A 154 0.26 -20.10 -7.13
C HIS A 154 -1.25 -20.12 -6.87
N GLU A 155 -1.99 -19.25 -7.51
CA GLU A 155 -3.45 -19.19 -7.38
C GLU A 155 -4.17 -20.12 -8.34
#